data_48b3e72a6280738028f3b0b8ebe15cc6
#
_entry.id   48b3e72a6280738028f3b0b8ebe15cc6
#
_cell.length_a   1.000
_cell.length_b   1.000
_cell.length_c   1.000
_cell.angle_alpha   90.00
_cell.angle_beta   90.00
_cell.angle_gamma   90.00
#
_symmetry.space_group_name_H-M   'P 1'
#
loop_
_entity.id
_entity.type
_entity.pdbx_description
1 polymer ?
#
loop_
_entity_poly.entity_id
_entity_poly.type
_entity_poly.pdbx_seq_one_letter_code
_entity_poly.pdbx_strand_id
1 'polypeptide(L)'
;MIEIAHIRSAYFIGAGGIGMSALIRWFMARGVRVAGYDRTPSPLTGHLIDEGAAIHFEDDVHLIPDGFSDPQTTLVVYTPAVPSDHTELNHFRRSGFEVMKRAEVLGLITSASRAICVAGTHGKTTVSSMTAHLLKQSHVDCNAFLGGILKGYASNLMLSDHSDLTVVEADEYDRSFHRLHPTTAIITSADPDHLDIYGTPVAYREAFEVFTSLIRPGGTLIIKKDAPITPRLQPDVRCYTYSATDTSADFHAENVRIGDGEAVFDCVLSDGTRIADIHLGVPVRINVENGVAAIAAAWLHGVRPDEIRSAMATFPGAERRFDIRLRNDRVVLIDDYAHHPEELTRSILSVKELYAGRRITGIFQPHLYSRTRDFADEFARSLSLLDELILVDIYPAREEPIPGVTSEMILEHVTIADKRCCTKAELPDIIAAGTFDVVLILGAGDIDRLVEPIRQILAQR
;
A
#
# COMPACT_ATOMS: atom_id res chain seq x y z
N MET A 1 9.48 -30.42 0.25
CA MET A 1 8.81 -29.16 -0.16
C MET A 1 7.63 -29.52 -1.03
N ILE A 2 6.43 -29.16 -0.62
CA ILE A 2 5.20 -29.41 -1.38
C ILE A 2 5.22 -28.60 -2.68
N GLU A 3 4.92 -29.18 -3.81
CA GLU A 3 4.71 -28.43 -5.05
C GLU A 3 3.32 -27.78 -5.03
N ILE A 4 3.23 -26.52 -5.46
CA ILE A 4 1.95 -25.76 -5.47
C ILE A 4 0.83 -26.56 -6.14
N ALA A 5 1.13 -27.31 -7.20
CA ALA A 5 0.18 -28.13 -7.92
C ALA A 5 -0.44 -29.29 -7.09
N HIS A 6 0.23 -29.72 -6.03
CA HIS A 6 -0.23 -30.80 -5.16
C HIS A 6 -1.02 -30.32 -3.94
N ILE A 7 -1.07 -28.99 -3.68
CA ILE A 7 -1.80 -28.42 -2.56
C ILE A 7 -3.32 -28.55 -2.80
N ARG A 8 -4.01 -29.20 -1.86
CA ARG A 8 -5.47 -29.35 -1.84
C ARG A 8 -6.14 -28.53 -0.77
N SER A 9 -5.39 -28.19 0.26
CA SER A 9 -5.85 -27.39 1.38
C SER A 9 -4.76 -26.39 1.79
N ALA A 10 -5.13 -25.17 2.15
CA ALA A 10 -4.21 -24.15 2.64
C ALA A 10 -4.76 -23.55 3.94
N TYR A 11 -3.98 -23.60 5.01
CA TYR A 11 -4.35 -23.09 6.33
C TYR A 11 -3.57 -21.83 6.65
N PHE A 12 -4.27 -20.75 7.02
CA PHE A 12 -3.67 -19.44 7.21
C PHE A 12 -3.70 -18.98 8.66
N ILE A 13 -2.54 -18.70 9.26
CA ILE A 13 -2.42 -18.17 10.62
C ILE A 13 -2.06 -16.69 10.54
N GLY A 14 -3.01 -15.82 10.95
CA GLY A 14 -3.03 -14.39 10.70
C GLY A 14 -3.76 -14.04 9.39
N ALA A 15 -4.91 -14.68 9.15
CA ALA A 15 -5.68 -14.60 7.90
C ALA A 15 -6.18 -13.20 7.56
N GLY A 16 -6.43 -12.32 8.56
CA GLY A 16 -6.94 -10.96 8.39
C GLY A 16 -5.92 -9.93 7.92
N GLY A 17 -4.65 -10.32 7.73
CA GLY A 17 -3.65 -9.43 7.15
C GLY A 17 -3.91 -9.17 5.66
N ILE A 18 -3.74 -7.92 5.20
CA ILE A 18 -3.98 -7.54 3.80
C ILE A 18 -3.18 -8.41 2.81
N GLY A 19 -1.92 -8.71 3.09
CA GLY A 19 -1.11 -9.57 2.22
C GLY A 19 -1.49 -11.06 2.30
N MET A 20 -2.11 -11.51 3.41
CA MET A 20 -2.62 -12.88 3.57
C MET A 20 -3.91 -13.06 2.77
N SER A 21 -4.81 -12.09 2.77
CA SER A 21 -6.09 -12.15 2.05
C SER A 21 -5.90 -12.34 0.54
N ALA A 22 -4.87 -11.74 -0.06
CA ALA A 22 -4.55 -11.96 -1.47
C ALA A 22 -4.15 -13.42 -1.75
N LEU A 23 -3.33 -14.04 -0.88
CA LEU A 23 -2.97 -15.45 -1.01
C LEU A 23 -4.18 -16.37 -0.78
N ILE A 24 -5.01 -16.08 0.22
CA ILE A 24 -6.26 -16.82 0.49
C ILE A 24 -7.12 -16.87 -0.78
N ARG A 25 -7.41 -15.71 -1.39
CA ARG A 25 -8.17 -15.61 -2.62
C ARG A 25 -7.50 -16.31 -3.80
N TRP A 26 -6.18 -16.22 -3.88
CA TRP A 26 -5.41 -16.89 -4.93
C TRP A 26 -5.51 -18.42 -4.86
N PHE A 27 -5.48 -19.01 -3.66
CA PHE A 27 -5.68 -20.44 -3.46
C PHE A 27 -7.12 -20.84 -3.73
N MET A 28 -8.10 -20.07 -3.24
CA MET A 28 -9.52 -20.32 -3.47
C MET A 28 -9.87 -20.32 -4.98
N ALA A 29 -9.34 -19.35 -5.74
CA ALA A 29 -9.51 -19.27 -7.18
C ALA A 29 -8.96 -20.49 -7.94
N ARG A 30 -8.06 -21.25 -7.32
CA ARG A 30 -7.51 -22.51 -7.86
C ARG A 30 -8.24 -23.75 -7.35
N GLY A 31 -9.35 -23.59 -6.65
CA GLY A 31 -10.14 -24.68 -6.08
C GLY A 31 -9.50 -25.32 -4.85
N VAL A 32 -8.49 -24.70 -4.23
CA VAL A 32 -7.90 -25.14 -2.98
C VAL A 32 -8.82 -24.76 -1.83
N ARG A 33 -9.12 -25.70 -0.92
CA ARG A 33 -9.86 -25.40 0.31
C ARG A 33 -9.04 -24.53 1.22
N VAL A 34 -9.64 -23.47 1.77
CA VAL A 34 -8.95 -22.52 2.65
C VAL A 34 -9.64 -22.44 4.00
N ALA A 35 -8.82 -22.54 5.05
CA ALA A 35 -9.20 -22.24 6.42
C ALA A 35 -8.11 -21.42 7.11
N GLY A 36 -8.40 -20.91 8.29
CA GLY A 36 -7.38 -20.21 9.05
C GLY A 36 -7.86 -19.58 10.34
N TYR A 37 -6.92 -18.95 10.98
CA TYR A 37 -7.09 -18.22 12.23
C TYR A 37 -6.71 -16.74 12.05
N ASP A 38 -7.44 -15.87 12.71
CA ASP A 38 -7.00 -14.51 13.00
C ASP A 38 -7.38 -14.13 14.44
N ARG A 39 -6.58 -13.27 15.06
CA ARG A 39 -6.84 -12.83 16.43
C ARG A 39 -8.09 -11.96 16.57
N THR A 40 -8.41 -11.19 15.51
CA THR A 40 -9.41 -10.12 15.59
C THR A 40 -10.36 -10.17 14.39
N PRO A 41 -11.67 -10.25 14.63
CA PRO A 41 -12.65 -10.05 13.56
C PRO A 41 -12.50 -8.67 12.91
N SER A 42 -12.56 -8.63 11.59
CA SER A 42 -12.47 -7.40 10.81
C SER A 42 -13.39 -7.46 9.58
N PRO A 43 -13.71 -6.33 8.93
CA PRO A 43 -14.43 -6.36 7.67
C PRO A 43 -13.76 -7.27 6.62
N LEU A 44 -12.42 -7.29 6.58
CA LEU A 44 -11.67 -8.13 5.65
C LEU A 44 -11.86 -9.62 5.93
N THR A 45 -11.78 -10.05 7.20
CA THR A 45 -12.05 -11.47 7.56
C THR A 45 -13.49 -11.84 7.30
N GLY A 46 -14.44 -10.91 7.52
CA GLY A 46 -15.85 -11.12 7.16
C GLY A 46 -16.03 -11.39 5.65
N HIS A 47 -15.44 -10.56 4.80
CA HIS A 47 -15.47 -10.77 3.34
C HIS A 47 -14.86 -12.11 2.92
N LEU A 48 -13.73 -12.52 3.53
CA LEU A 48 -13.11 -13.81 3.22
C LEU A 48 -13.99 -14.99 3.62
N ILE A 49 -14.73 -14.88 4.74
CA ILE A 49 -15.71 -15.89 5.17
C ILE A 49 -16.87 -15.96 4.17
N ASP A 50 -17.41 -14.82 3.76
CA ASP A 50 -18.48 -14.73 2.77
C ASP A 50 -18.04 -15.31 1.39
N GLU A 51 -16.76 -15.16 1.05
CA GLU A 51 -16.12 -15.72 -0.14
C GLU A 51 -15.87 -17.24 -0.03
N GLY A 52 -16.01 -17.85 1.18
CA GLY A 52 -15.93 -19.29 1.39
C GLY A 52 -14.71 -19.79 2.18
N ALA A 53 -13.90 -18.92 2.78
CA ALA A 53 -12.83 -19.31 3.69
C ALA A 53 -13.39 -19.64 5.09
N ALA A 54 -12.93 -20.72 5.72
CA ALA A 54 -13.33 -21.09 7.09
C ALA A 54 -12.36 -20.44 8.10
N ILE A 55 -12.70 -19.23 8.60
CA ILE A 55 -11.85 -18.48 9.54
C ILE A 55 -12.46 -18.47 10.93
N HIS A 56 -11.66 -18.77 11.95
CA HIS A 56 -12.02 -18.64 13.37
C HIS A 56 -11.08 -17.66 14.10
N PHE A 57 -11.44 -17.30 15.36
CA PHE A 57 -10.78 -16.21 16.08
C PHE A 57 -10.23 -16.62 17.46
N GLU A 58 -10.22 -17.91 17.77
CA GLU A 58 -9.64 -18.49 18.97
C GLU A 58 -8.48 -19.40 18.58
N ASP A 59 -7.33 -19.30 19.29
CA ASP A 59 -6.15 -20.16 19.07
C ASP A 59 -6.40 -21.52 19.73
N ASP A 60 -7.16 -22.38 19.03
CA ASP A 60 -7.52 -23.72 19.48
C ASP A 60 -7.43 -24.74 18.35
N VAL A 61 -6.56 -25.74 18.53
CA VAL A 61 -6.33 -26.84 17.58
C VAL A 61 -7.63 -27.60 17.24
N HIS A 62 -8.61 -27.63 18.15
CA HIS A 62 -9.88 -28.31 17.92
C HIS A 62 -10.81 -27.57 16.93
N LEU A 63 -10.49 -26.31 16.60
CA LEU A 63 -11.20 -25.51 15.61
C LEU A 63 -10.66 -25.70 14.19
N ILE A 64 -9.54 -26.42 14.02
CA ILE A 64 -8.99 -26.76 12.71
C ILE A 64 -9.97 -27.72 12.02
N PRO A 65 -10.52 -27.39 10.83
CA PRO A 65 -11.48 -28.26 10.16
C PRO A 65 -10.85 -29.60 9.71
N ASP A 66 -11.62 -30.69 9.73
CA ASP A 66 -11.17 -32.06 9.39
C ASP A 66 -10.45 -32.17 8.03
N GLY A 67 -10.79 -31.31 7.07
CA GLY A 67 -10.17 -31.31 5.75
C GLY A 67 -8.71 -30.81 5.68
N PHE A 68 -8.10 -30.44 6.82
CA PHE A 68 -6.75 -29.87 6.90
C PHE A 68 -5.77 -30.75 7.69
N SER A 69 -6.09 -32.02 7.89
CA SER A 69 -5.32 -32.97 8.70
C SER A 69 -4.25 -33.74 7.93
N ASP A 70 -4.18 -33.66 6.61
CA ASP A 70 -3.20 -34.37 5.77
C ASP A 70 -1.97 -33.50 5.46
N PRO A 71 -0.78 -33.82 6.03
CA PRO A 71 0.43 -33.02 5.79
C PRO A 71 0.98 -33.13 4.36
N GLN A 72 0.55 -34.11 3.56
CA GLN A 72 1.02 -34.30 2.19
C GLN A 72 0.34 -33.34 1.20
N THR A 73 -0.85 -32.83 1.54
CA THR A 73 -1.67 -32.01 0.65
C THR A 73 -2.09 -30.68 1.27
N THR A 74 -1.72 -30.43 2.54
CA THR A 74 -2.03 -29.18 3.26
C THR A 74 -0.78 -28.32 3.42
N LEU A 75 -0.85 -27.09 2.91
CA LEU A 75 0.14 -26.06 3.16
C LEU A 75 -0.33 -25.17 4.32
N VAL A 76 0.57 -24.88 5.27
CA VAL A 76 0.30 -23.92 6.34
C VAL A 76 1.08 -22.63 6.07
N VAL A 77 0.38 -21.50 6.07
CA VAL A 77 0.95 -20.17 5.79
C VAL A 77 0.78 -19.29 7.01
N TYR A 78 1.86 -18.63 7.44
CA TYR A 78 1.79 -17.71 8.58
C TYR A 78 2.49 -16.38 8.33
N THR A 79 2.13 -15.35 9.12
CA THR A 79 2.76 -14.03 9.11
C THR A 79 3.73 -13.87 10.29
N PRO A 80 4.81 -13.07 10.16
CA PRO A 80 5.74 -12.79 11.26
C PRO A 80 5.10 -12.20 12.53
N ALA A 81 3.90 -11.60 12.41
CA ALA A 81 3.17 -11.03 13.54
C ALA A 81 2.60 -12.10 14.51
N VAL A 82 2.57 -13.36 14.11
CA VAL A 82 2.07 -14.47 14.94
C VAL A 82 3.12 -14.82 16.01
N PRO A 83 2.74 -14.86 17.32
CA PRO A 83 3.65 -15.21 18.40
C PRO A 83 4.25 -16.60 18.25
N SER A 84 5.46 -16.81 18.77
CA SER A 84 6.15 -18.09 18.68
C SER A 84 5.52 -19.22 19.52
N ASP A 85 4.72 -18.86 20.52
CA ASP A 85 3.97 -19.76 21.41
C ASP A 85 2.55 -20.08 20.91
N HIS A 86 2.16 -19.60 19.73
CA HIS A 86 0.86 -19.85 19.12
C HIS A 86 0.58 -21.36 18.99
N THR A 87 -0.56 -21.80 19.53
CA THR A 87 -0.88 -23.22 19.71
C THR A 87 -1.02 -23.96 18.40
N GLU A 88 -1.82 -23.45 17.46
CA GLU A 88 -2.04 -24.08 16.17
C GLU A 88 -0.77 -24.10 15.30
N LEU A 89 0.01 -23.00 15.29
CA LEU A 89 1.27 -22.96 14.55
C LEU A 89 2.24 -24.04 15.03
N ASN A 90 2.31 -24.21 16.35
CA ASN A 90 3.16 -25.23 16.97
C ASN A 90 2.62 -26.64 16.75
N HIS A 91 1.30 -26.83 16.70
CA HIS A 91 0.67 -28.09 16.34
C HIS A 91 1.08 -28.52 14.92
N PHE A 92 0.90 -27.66 13.93
CA PHE A 92 1.26 -27.95 12.54
C PHE A 92 2.76 -28.26 12.37
N ARG A 93 3.64 -27.48 13.02
CA ARG A 93 5.10 -27.75 13.01
C ARG A 93 5.47 -29.11 13.55
N ARG A 94 4.83 -29.52 14.67
CA ARG A 94 5.11 -30.82 15.32
C ARG A 94 4.51 -32.01 14.57
N SER A 95 3.44 -31.75 13.80
CA SER A 95 2.72 -32.79 13.05
C SER A 95 3.26 -33.00 11.64
N GLY A 96 4.41 -32.39 11.28
CA GLY A 96 5.11 -32.63 10.02
C GLY A 96 4.52 -31.94 8.79
N PHE A 97 3.71 -30.91 8.99
CA PHE A 97 3.19 -30.08 7.89
C PHE A 97 4.28 -29.18 7.29
N GLU A 98 4.19 -28.88 6.01
CA GLU A 98 4.94 -27.81 5.39
C GLU A 98 4.39 -26.46 5.89
N VAL A 99 5.20 -25.70 6.64
CA VAL A 99 4.84 -24.44 7.27
C VAL A 99 5.72 -23.33 6.68
N MET A 100 5.10 -22.42 5.93
CA MET A 100 5.82 -21.37 5.20
C MET A 100 5.39 -19.98 5.67
N LYS A 101 6.34 -19.03 5.66
CA LYS A 101 5.98 -17.61 5.77
C LYS A 101 5.26 -17.15 4.49
N ARG A 102 4.39 -16.16 4.62
CA ARG A 102 3.72 -15.50 3.48
C ARG A 102 4.69 -15.15 2.34
N ALA A 103 5.85 -14.59 2.69
CA ALA A 103 6.85 -14.18 1.71
C ALA A 103 7.47 -15.37 0.94
N GLU A 104 7.58 -16.55 1.57
CA GLU A 104 8.09 -17.76 0.91
C GLU A 104 7.08 -18.30 -0.12
N VAL A 105 5.77 -18.22 0.19
CA VAL A 105 4.72 -18.58 -0.78
C VAL A 105 4.72 -17.61 -1.97
N LEU A 106 4.86 -16.30 -1.75
CA LEU A 106 5.04 -15.33 -2.83
C LEU A 106 6.32 -15.61 -3.64
N GLY A 107 7.39 -16.09 -2.99
CA GLY A 107 8.61 -16.56 -3.64
C GLY A 107 8.34 -17.69 -4.62
N LEU A 108 7.56 -18.69 -4.24
CA LEU A 108 7.15 -19.79 -5.13
C LEU A 108 6.34 -19.27 -6.32
N ILE A 109 5.40 -18.35 -6.11
CA ILE A 109 4.58 -17.76 -7.16
C ILE A 109 5.45 -16.97 -8.14
N THR A 110 6.33 -16.11 -7.63
CA THR A 110 7.24 -15.30 -8.46
C THR A 110 8.28 -16.16 -9.18
N SER A 111 8.67 -17.32 -8.64
CA SER A 111 9.57 -18.25 -9.32
C SER A 111 8.94 -18.91 -10.54
N ALA A 112 7.61 -19.08 -10.54
CA ALA A 112 6.85 -19.74 -11.60
C ALA A 112 6.24 -18.75 -12.62
N SER A 113 6.44 -17.44 -12.48
CA SER A 113 5.84 -16.41 -13.33
C SER A 113 6.89 -15.39 -13.82
N ARG A 114 6.51 -14.54 -14.79
CA ARG A 114 7.26 -13.32 -15.09
C ARG A 114 6.87 -12.25 -14.07
N ALA A 115 7.67 -12.13 -13.00
CA ALA A 115 7.32 -11.29 -11.87
C ALA A 115 7.86 -9.86 -12.01
N ILE A 116 6.98 -8.87 -11.84
CA ILE A 116 7.30 -7.45 -11.65
C ILE A 116 7.20 -7.19 -10.15
N CYS A 117 8.33 -7.00 -9.48
CA CYS A 117 8.40 -6.81 -8.03
C CYS A 117 8.72 -5.35 -7.72
N VAL A 118 7.82 -4.68 -6.99
CA VAL A 118 7.93 -3.25 -6.66
C VAL A 118 8.38 -3.10 -5.21
N ALA A 119 9.62 -2.65 -5.02
CA ALA A 119 10.23 -2.40 -3.72
C ALA A 119 10.53 -0.92 -3.48
N GLY A 120 10.69 -0.53 -2.23
CA GLY A 120 11.05 0.82 -1.81
C GLY A 120 10.43 1.20 -0.49
N THR A 121 11.02 2.13 0.23
CA THR A 121 10.47 2.62 1.51
C THR A 121 9.10 3.26 1.30
N HIS A 122 8.97 4.08 0.25
CA HIS A 122 7.75 4.80 -0.10
C HIS A 122 7.28 4.47 -1.52
N GLY A 123 5.98 4.60 -1.77
CA GLY A 123 5.40 4.45 -3.11
C GLY A 123 5.11 3.02 -3.59
N LYS A 124 5.55 1.97 -2.88
CA LYS A 124 5.33 0.55 -3.25
C LYS A 124 3.90 0.24 -3.69
N THR A 125 2.95 0.47 -2.79
CA THR A 125 1.52 0.17 -3.03
C THR A 125 0.98 0.95 -4.23
N THR A 126 1.34 2.24 -4.35
CA THR A 126 0.87 3.07 -5.46
C THR A 126 1.45 2.62 -6.78
N VAL A 127 2.78 2.39 -6.85
CA VAL A 127 3.44 1.95 -8.10
C VAL A 127 3.00 0.55 -8.50
N SER A 128 2.92 -0.41 -7.56
CA SER A 128 2.42 -1.75 -7.88
C SER A 128 0.96 -1.74 -8.35
N SER A 129 0.11 -0.92 -7.72
CA SER A 129 -1.28 -0.75 -8.11
C SER A 129 -1.45 -0.06 -9.47
N MET A 130 -0.68 1.00 -9.74
CA MET A 130 -0.66 1.65 -11.06
C MET A 130 -0.17 0.69 -12.14
N THR A 131 0.94 -0.01 -11.90
CA THR A 131 1.50 -0.99 -12.84
C THR A 131 0.47 -2.10 -13.15
N ALA A 132 -0.15 -2.66 -12.11
CA ALA A 132 -1.19 -3.67 -12.27
C ALA A 132 -2.40 -3.13 -13.05
N HIS A 133 -2.83 -1.89 -12.77
CA HIS A 133 -3.95 -1.26 -13.48
C HIS A 133 -3.62 -1.02 -14.96
N LEU A 134 -2.43 -0.49 -15.27
CA LEU A 134 -2.00 -0.26 -16.65
C LEU A 134 -1.96 -1.57 -17.46
N LEU A 135 -1.40 -2.63 -16.88
CA LEU A 135 -1.36 -3.95 -17.51
C LEU A 135 -2.77 -4.52 -17.67
N LYS A 136 -3.62 -4.46 -16.64
CA LYS A 136 -4.97 -5.02 -16.62
C LYS A 136 -5.91 -4.33 -17.61
N GLN A 137 -5.74 -3.03 -17.83
CA GLN A 137 -6.53 -2.24 -18.78
C GLN A 137 -5.96 -2.28 -20.21
N SER A 138 -4.88 -3.04 -20.44
CA SER A 138 -4.25 -3.21 -21.75
C SER A 138 -4.47 -4.61 -22.31
N HIS A 139 -4.03 -4.84 -23.53
CA HIS A 139 -4.04 -6.18 -24.16
C HIS A 139 -3.07 -7.18 -23.49
N VAL A 140 -2.16 -6.72 -22.62
CA VAL A 140 -1.13 -7.55 -21.95
C VAL A 140 -1.70 -8.35 -20.82
N ASP A 141 -2.57 -7.75 -20.00
CA ASP A 141 -3.15 -8.31 -18.77
C ASP A 141 -2.11 -8.75 -17.73
N CYS A 142 -2.52 -9.01 -16.49
CA CYS A 142 -1.64 -9.51 -15.44
C CYS A 142 -2.39 -10.14 -14.27
N ASN A 143 -1.65 -10.91 -13.46
CA ASN A 143 -1.99 -11.19 -12.06
C ASN A 143 -1.36 -10.12 -11.17
N ALA A 144 -1.94 -9.84 -10.01
CA ALA A 144 -1.32 -8.90 -9.06
C ALA A 144 -1.63 -9.24 -7.60
N PHE A 145 -0.59 -9.12 -6.75
CA PHE A 145 -0.66 -9.21 -5.29
C PHE A 145 -0.28 -7.84 -4.73
N LEU A 146 -1.28 -7.08 -4.28
CA LEU A 146 -1.13 -5.68 -3.89
C LEU A 146 -1.15 -5.51 -2.37
N GLY A 147 -0.49 -4.49 -1.88
CA GLY A 147 -0.44 -4.13 -0.46
C GLY A 147 -1.67 -3.36 0.03
N GLY A 148 -2.65 -3.09 -0.83
CA GLY A 148 -3.89 -2.38 -0.50
C GLY A 148 -5.02 -2.80 -1.42
N ILE A 149 -6.26 -2.54 -1.01
CA ILE A 149 -7.45 -2.76 -1.84
C ILE A 149 -7.50 -1.66 -2.90
N LEU A 150 -7.46 -2.08 -4.17
CA LEU A 150 -7.58 -1.16 -5.29
C LEU A 150 -9.05 -0.85 -5.56
N LYS A 151 -9.41 0.43 -5.54
CA LYS A 151 -10.76 0.89 -5.83
C LYS A 151 -11.17 0.47 -7.26
N GLY A 152 -12.45 0.25 -7.45
CA GLY A 152 -12.95 -0.25 -8.74
C GLY A 152 -12.73 -1.75 -9.00
N TYR A 153 -11.76 -2.37 -8.32
CA TYR A 153 -11.57 -3.83 -8.32
C TYR A 153 -12.06 -4.49 -7.02
N ALA A 154 -12.26 -3.70 -5.96
CA ALA A 154 -12.67 -4.12 -4.63
C ALA A 154 -11.82 -5.30 -4.07
N SER A 155 -10.55 -5.38 -4.48
CA SER A 155 -9.64 -6.47 -4.15
C SER A 155 -8.20 -6.00 -4.13
N ASN A 156 -7.37 -6.71 -3.40
CA ASN A 156 -5.91 -6.63 -3.44
C ASN A 156 -5.28 -7.79 -4.24
N LEU A 157 -6.11 -8.61 -4.87
CA LEU A 157 -5.72 -9.66 -5.81
C LEU A 157 -6.38 -9.38 -7.17
N MET A 158 -5.59 -9.44 -8.22
CA MET A 158 -6.07 -9.53 -9.60
C MET A 158 -5.61 -10.84 -10.21
N LEU A 159 -6.45 -11.46 -11.02
CA LEU A 159 -6.14 -12.71 -11.72
C LEU A 159 -6.32 -12.52 -13.22
N SER A 160 -5.49 -13.21 -13.98
CA SER A 160 -5.58 -13.33 -15.43
C SER A 160 -5.73 -14.79 -15.82
N ASP A 161 -6.57 -15.06 -16.82
CA ASP A 161 -6.75 -16.39 -17.37
C ASP A 161 -5.71 -16.75 -18.43
N HIS A 162 -4.92 -15.76 -18.91
CA HIS A 162 -4.02 -15.96 -20.05
C HIS A 162 -2.62 -15.34 -19.89
N SER A 163 -2.42 -14.40 -18.96
CA SER A 163 -1.13 -13.76 -18.74
C SER A 163 -0.34 -14.45 -17.61
N ASP A 164 0.93 -14.70 -17.86
CA ASP A 164 1.90 -15.16 -16.86
C ASP A 164 2.61 -14.03 -16.10
N LEU A 165 2.31 -12.77 -16.45
CA LEU A 165 2.81 -11.61 -15.73
C LEU A 165 2.18 -11.55 -14.33
N THR A 166 3.02 -11.30 -13.33
CA THR A 166 2.57 -11.16 -11.95
C THR A 166 3.20 -9.94 -11.31
N VAL A 167 2.38 -8.94 -10.95
CA VAL A 167 2.83 -7.77 -10.20
C VAL A 167 2.76 -8.07 -8.71
N VAL A 168 3.85 -7.83 -7.99
CA VAL A 168 3.96 -8.10 -6.55
C VAL A 168 4.52 -6.89 -5.84
N GLU A 169 3.86 -6.45 -4.77
CA GLU A 169 4.47 -5.53 -3.82
C GLU A 169 5.54 -6.24 -2.99
N ALA A 170 6.78 -5.81 -3.13
CA ALA A 170 7.97 -6.40 -2.51
C ALA A 170 8.27 -5.69 -1.19
N ASP A 171 7.77 -6.27 -0.10
CA ASP A 171 7.87 -5.72 1.25
C ASP A 171 9.28 -5.92 1.82
N GLU A 172 9.97 -4.83 2.18
CA GLU A 172 11.30 -4.85 2.78
C GLU A 172 11.27 -5.25 4.26
N TYR A 173 10.12 -5.15 4.94
CA TYR A 173 10.02 -5.54 6.33
C TYR A 173 10.49 -7.00 6.54
N ASP A 174 11.29 -7.26 7.57
CA ASP A 174 11.89 -8.57 7.88
C ASP A 174 12.66 -9.20 6.67
N ARG A 175 13.14 -8.36 5.74
CA ARG A 175 13.78 -8.80 4.47
C ARG A 175 12.93 -9.76 3.65
N SER A 176 11.61 -9.66 3.76
CA SER A 176 10.65 -10.52 3.07
C SER A 176 10.83 -10.50 1.55
N PHE A 177 11.19 -9.35 0.97
CA PHE A 177 11.45 -9.21 -0.48
C PHE A 177 12.63 -10.05 -0.99
N HIS A 178 13.54 -10.50 -0.12
CA HIS A 178 14.63 -11.41 -0.53
C HIS A 178 14.14 -12.83 -0.89
N ARG A 179 12.88 -13.15 -0.65
CA ARG A 179 12.27 -14.42 -1.06
C ARG A 179 11.72 -14.40 -2.48
N LEU A 180 11.64 -13.21 -3.10
CA LEU A 180 11.06 -13.03 -4.41
C LEU A 180 12.08 -13.30 -5.54
N HIS A 181 11.56 -13.63 -6.73
CA HIS A 181 12.35 -13.93 -7.92
C HIS A 181 11.95 -13.02 -9.09
N PRO A 182 12.32 -11.71 -9.08
CA PRO A 182 11.87 -10.77 -10.10
C PRO A 182 12.48 -11.07 -11.47
N THR A 183 11.67 -10.97 -12.53
CA THR A 183 12.14 -10.72 -13.90
C THR A 183 12.28 -9.22 -14.14
N THR A 184 11.43 -8.42 -13.50
CA THR A 184 11.56 -6.97 -13.45
C THR A 184 11.45 -6.50 -11.99
N ALA A 185 12.40 -5.70 -11.54
CA ALA A 185 12.34 -5.03 -10.24
C ALA A 185 12.15 -3.52 -10.44
N ILE A 186 11.31 -2.90 -9.60
CA ILE A 186 11.18 -1.45 -9.52
C ILE A 186 11.66 -1.03 -8.12
N ILE A 187 12.57 -0.06 -8.05
CA ILE A 187 13.01 0.56 -6.78
C ILE A 187 12.51 2.00 -6.75
N THR A 188 11.59 2.29 -5.84
CA THR A 188 10.95 3.61 -5.73
C THR A 188 11.71 4.56 -4.80
N SER A 189 12.31 4.03 -3.74
CA SER A 189 13.16 4.75 -2.78
C SER A 189 13.95 3.74 -1.93
N ALA A 190 14.96 4.22 -1.19
CA ALA A 190 15.70 3.43 -0.20
C ALA A 190 16.06 4.31 1.00
N ASP A 191 15.12 5.15 1.43
CA ASP A 191 15.23 5.97 2.63
C ASP A 191 15.18 5.07 3.85
N PRO A 192 16.09 5.23 4.83
CA PRO A 192 16.17 4.32 5.97
C PRO A 192 14.88 4.27 6.79
N ASP A 193 14.34 3.07 6.97
CA ASP A 193 13.19 2.74 7.81
C ASP A 193 13.45 1.40 8.52
N HIS A 194 12.57 1.00 9.44
CA HIS A 194 12.65 -0.28 10.15
C HIS A 194 14.03 -0.56 10.77
N LEU A 195 14.64 0.48 11.39
CA LEU A 195 15.97 0.36 11.98
C LEU A 195 16.03 -0.59 13.19
N ASP A 196 14.89 -0.91 13.78
CA ASP A 196 14.72 -1.98 14.77
C ASP A 196 15.05 -3.37 14.18
N ILE A 197 14.80 -3.57 12.88
CA ILE A 197 15.10 -4.80 12.14
C ILE A 197 16.49 -4.76 11.48
N TYR A 198 16.84 -3.63 10.89
CA TYR A 198 18.07 -3.48 10.10
C TYR A 198 19.29 -3.02 10.91
N GLY A 199 19.08 -2.38 12.05
CA GLY A 199 20.10 -1.85 12.92
C GLY A 199 20.74 -0.54 12.44
N THR A 200 21.05 -0.41 11.15
CA THR A 200 21.70 0.78 10.59
C THR A 200 21.15 1.19 9.22
N PRO A 201 21.21 2.49 8.84
CA PRO A 201 20.86 2.95 7.51
C PRO A 201 21.66 2.26 6.38
N VAL A 202 22.91 1.89 6.65
CA VAL A 202 23.74 1.18 5.68
C VAL A 202 23.21 -0.22 5.42
N ALA A 203 22.91 -0.99 6.48
CA ALA A 203 22.37 -2.35 6.35
C ALA A 203 20.99 -2.34 5.68
N TYR A 204 20.18 -1.29 5.90
CA TYR A 204 18.90 -1.10 5.20
C TYR A 204 19.12 -0.96 3.69
N ARG A 205 19.99 -0.06 3.24
CA ARG A 205 20.31 0.15 1.81
C ARG A 205 20.93 -1.08 1.18
N GLU A 206 21.84 -1.75 1.90
CA GLU A 206 22.46 -2.99 1.44
C GLU A 206 21.42 -4.10 1.15
N ALA A 207 20.31 -4.15 1.91
CA ALA A 207 19.24 -5.11 1.62
C ALA A 207 18.57 -4.84 0.26
N PHE A 208 18.41 -3.58 -0.15
CA PHE A 208 17.95 -3.25 -1.51
C PHE A 208 18.98 -3.62 -2.59
N GLU A 209 20.26 -3.43 -2.31
CA GLU A 209 21.33 -3.88 -3.24
C GLU A 209 21.31 -5.41 -3.41
N VAL A 210 21.12 -6.16 -2.32
CA VAL A 210 20.91 -7.61 -2.38
C VAL A 210 19.67 -7.96 -3.17
N PHE A 211 18.55 -7.25 -2.96
CA PHE A 211 17.32 -7.47 -3.73
C PHE A 211 17.54 -7.29 -5.23
N THR A 212 18.34 -6.30 -5.67
CA THR A 212 18.66 -6.13 -7.10
C THR A 212 19.45 -7.30 -7.67
N SER A 213 20.21 -8.03 -6.86
CA SER A 213 20.94 -9.22 -7.30
C SER A 213 20.05 -10.45 -7.55
N LEU A 214 18.80 -10.41 -7.06
CA LEU A 214 17.82 -11.48 -7.26
C LEU A 214 17.08 -11.36 -8.60
N ILE A 215 17.28 -10.27 -9.35
CA ILE A 215 16.72 -10.12 -10.70
C ILE A 215 17.33 -11.22 -11.58
N ARG A 216 16.46 -11.96 -12.26
CA ARG A 216 16.89 -13.08 -13.12
C ARG A 216 17.79 -12.58 -14.25
N PRO A 217 18.76 -13.39 -14.73
CA PRO A 217 19.56 -13.07 -15.90
C PRO A 217 18.67 -12.67 -17.09
N GLY A 218 19.06 -11.61 -17.81
CA GLY A 218 18.26 -11.04 -18.90
C GLY A 218 17.03 -10.22 -18.46
N GLY A 219 16.84 -10.06 -17.14
CA GLY A 219 15.75 -9.27 -16.58
C GLY A 219 15.99 -7.76 -16.63
N THR A 220 15.19 -7.01 -15.87
CA THR A 220 15.19 -5.54 -15.91
C THR A 220 15.13 -4.95 -14.50
N LEU A 221 15.95 -3.94 -14.23
CA LEU A 221 15.83 -3.02 -13.10
C LEU A 221 15.28 -1.68 -13.60
N ILE A 222 14.26 -1.15 -12.94
CA ILE A 222 13.76 0.21 -13.08
C ILE A 222 14.00 0.90 -11.73
N ILE A 223 14.86 1.91 -11.70
CA ILE A 223 15.27 2.53 -10.43
C ILE A 223 15.10 4.04 -10.49
N LYS A 224 14.61 4.62 -9.39
CA LYS A 224 14.58 6.06 -9.24
C LYS A 224 16.00 6.61 -9.34
N LYS A 225 16.21 7.67 -10.16
CA LYS A 225 17.53 8.16 -10.56
C LYS A 225 18.43 8.56 -9.39
N ASP A 226 17.86 9.09 -8.32
CA ASP A 226 18.55 9.55 -7.13
C ASP A 226 18.49 8.55 -5.96
N ALA A 227 18.08 7.31 -6.19
CA ALA A 227 18.03 6.29 -5.14
C ALA A 227 19.44 6.01 -4.58
N PRO A 228 19.63 6.10 -3.25
CA PRO A 228 20.95 6.06 -2.61
C PRO A 228 21.49 4.63 -2.44
N ILE A 229 21.45 3.82 -3.50
CA ILE A 229 21.95 2.44 -3.52
C ILE A 229 22.79 2.19 -4.77
N THR A 230 23.68 1.20 -4.71
CA THR A 230 24.46 0.70 -5.83
C THR A 230 23.92 -0.67 -6.24
N PRO A 231 23.18 -0.81 -7.36
CA PRO A 231 22.61 -2.08 -7.77
C PRO A 231 23.66 -3.17 -8.00
N ARG A 232 23.37 -4.39 -7.53
CA ARG A 232 24.22 -5.60 -7.75
C ARG A 232 23.54 -6.48 -8.80
N LEU A 233 23.76 -6.16 -10.07
CA LEU A 233 23.03 -6.82 -11.16
C LEU A 233 23.67 -8.12 -11.63
N GLN A 234 22.84 -9.10 -11.97
CA GLN A 234 23.25 -10.30 -12.69
C GLN A 234 23.67 -9.96 -14.14
N PRO A 235 24.41 -10.84 -14.84
CA PRO A 235 24.72 -10.64 -16.25
C PRO A 235 23.45 -10.41 -17.09
N ASP A 236 23.57 -9.53 -18.09
CA ASP A 236 22.51 -9.19 -19.04
C ASP A 236 21.24 -8.55 -18.45
N VAL A 237 21.22 -8.16 -17.16
CA VAL A 237 20.15 -7.36 -16.58
C VAL A 237 20.27 -5.92 -17.08
N ARG A 238 19.19 -5.41 -17.68
CA ARG A 238 19.11 -4.01 -18.13
C ARG A 238 18.71 -3.13 -16.95
N CYS A 239 19.38 -1.98 -16.83
CA CYS A 239 19.07 -0.99 -15.80
C CYS A 239 18.54 0.27 -16.46
N TYR A 240 17.35 0.70 -16.06
CA TYR A 240 16.73 1.97 -16.49
C TYR A 240 16.48 2.85 -15.28
N THR A 241 16.77 4.13 -15.45
CA THR A 241 16.45 5.16 -14.47
C THR A 241 15.13 5.83 -14.78
N TYR A 242 14.43 6.30 -13.74
CA TYR A 242 13.25 7.13 -13.93
C TYR A 242 13.24 8.33 -13.00
N SER A 243 12.57 9.42 -13.39
CA SER A 243 12.39 10.63 -12.59
C SER A 243 11.21 11.46 -13.07
N ALA A 244 10.51 12.15 -12.13
CA ALA A 244 9.53 13.17 -12.48
C ALA A 244 10.16 14.54 -12.75
N THR A 245 11.43 14.76 -12.39
CA THR A 245 12.06 16.10 -12.39
C THR A 245 13.39 16.17 -13.14
N ASP A 246 14.07 15.04 -13.32
CA ASP A 246 15.36 14.97 -14.02
C ASP A 246 15.18 14.36 -15.42
N THR A 247 15.24 15.21 -16.43
CA THR A 247 15.08 14.83 -17.85
C THR A 247 16.25 14.01 -18.41
N SER A 248 17.32 13.80 -17.65
CA SER A 248 18.41 12.90 -18.02
C SER A 248 18.18 11.46 -17.60
N ALA A 249 17.03 11.14 -16.96
CA ALA A 249 16.58 9.78 -16.70
C ALA A 249 16.05 9.14 -17.98
N ASP A 250 16.17 7.80 -18.09
CA ASP A 250 15.69 7.03 -19.25
C ASP A 250 14.18 7.16 -19.46
N PHE A 251 13.42 7.23 -18.35
CA PHE A 251 12.00 7.55 -18.33
C PHE A 251 11.79 8.80 -17.48
N HIS A 252 11.17 9.84 -18.03
CA HIS A 252 10.98 11.06 -17.26
C HIS A 252 9.69 11.81 -17.61
N ALA A 253 9.23 12.61 -16.67
CA ALA A 253 8.10 13.49 -16.90
C ALA A 253 8.57 14.85 -17.46
N GLU A 254 7.71 15.43 -18.30
CA GLU A 254 7.81 16.82 -18.77
C GLU A 254 6.44 17.50 -18.71
N ASN A 255 6.42 18.81 -18.81
CA ASN A 255 5.19 19.62 -18.88
C ASN A 255 4.18 19.32 -17.75
N VAL A 256 4.68 19.08 -16.52
CA VAL A 256 3.84 18.77 -15.36
C VAL A 256 2.99 19.96 -14.97
N ARG A 257 1.67 19.79 -14.99
CA ARG A 257 0.65 20.77 -14.59
C ARG A 257 -0.21 20.19 -13.50
N ILE A 258 -0.32 20.86 -12.36
CA ILE A 258 -1.16 20.45 -11.23
C ILE A 258 -1.98 21.65 -10.78
N GLY A 259 -3.27 21.44 -10.60
CA GLY A 259 -4.22 22.45 -10.13
C GLY A 259 -5.64 22.10 -10.53
N ASP A 260 -6.61 22.82 -9.97
CA ASP A 260 -8.03 22.66 -10.26
C ASP A 260 -8.56 21.21 -10.11
N GLY A 261 -7.91 20.45 -9.23
CA GLY A 261 -8.24 19.04 -8.98
C GLY A 261 -7.74 18.08 -10.05
N GLU A 262 -6.80 18.48 -10.91
CA GLU A 262 -6.19 17.66 -11.95
C GLU A 262 -4.65 17.66 -11.86
N ALA A 263 -4.05 16.61 -12.35
CA ALA A 263 -2.62 16.54 -12.61
C ALA A 263 -2.41 15.92 -14.00
N VAL A 264 -1.68 16.62 -14.85
CA VAL A 264 -1.42 16.25 -16.25
C VAL A 264 0.07 16.41 -16.53
N PHE A 265 0.66 15.45 -17.23
CA PHE A 265 2.08 15.48 -17.62
C PHE A 265 2.32 14.76 -18.93
N ASP A 266 3.47 15.01 -19.55
CA ASP A 266 3.99 14.20 -20.64
C ASP A 266 5.01 13.21 -20.07
N CYS A 267 5.05 11.97 -20.59
CA CYS A 267 6.09 11.00 -20.26
C CYS A 267 6.96 10.72 -21.46
N VAL A 268 8.28 10.90 -21.33
CA VAL A 268 9.27 10.52 -22.32
C VAL A 268 9.83 9.15 -21.97
N LEU A 269 9.75 8.22 -22.91
CA LEU A 269 10.17 6.83 -22.76
C LEU A 269 11.66 6.67 -23.14
N SER A 270 12.27 5.55 -22.78
CA SER A 270 13.71 5.30 -22.98
C SER A 270 14.18 5.26 -24.45
N ASP A 271 13.27 5.15 -25.40
CA ASP A 271 13.55 5.23 -26.84
C ASP A 271 13.31 6.64 -27.45
N GLY A 272 12.94 7.61 -26.59
CA GLY A 272 12.58 8.97 -26.99
C GLY A 272 11.11 9.15 -27.39
N THR A 273 10.29 8.12 -27.38
CA THR A 273 8.85 8.22 -27.61
C THR A 273 8.21 9.07 -26.50
N ARG A 274 7.38 10.06 -26.88
CA ARG A 274 6.63 10.90 -25.96
C ARG A 274 5.16 10.49 -25.91
N ILE A 275 4.66 10.24 -24.72
CA ILE A 275 3.22 10.11 -24.45
C ILE A 275 2.75 11.43 -23.85
N ALA A 276 2.05 12.24 -24.64
CA ALA A 276 1.61 13.56 -24.22
C ALA A 276 0.27 13.50 -23.49
N ASP A 277 0.02 14.52 -22.63
CA ASP A 277 -1.23 14.78 -21.92
C ASP A 277 -1.77 13.55 -21.16
N ILE A 278 -0.93 12.97 -20.33
CA ILE A 278 -1.33 11.89 -19.43
C ILE A 278 -2.02 12.50 -18.21
N HIS A 279 -3.31 12.23 -18.06
CA HIS A 279 -4.08 12.59 -16.87
C HIS A 279 -3.89 11.54 -15.79
N LEU A 280 -3.64 11.97 -14.55
CA LEU A 280 -3.57 11.09 -13.38
C LEU A 280 -4.95 10.92 -12.75
N GLY A 281 -5.43 9.69 -12.61
CA GLY A 281 -6.68 9.41 -11.90
C GLY A 281 -6.65 9.78 -10.41
N VAL A 282 -5.45 9.75 -9.77
CA VAL A 282 -5.19 10.31 -8.43
C VAL A 282 -4.19 11.47 -8.57
N PRO A 283 -4.68 12.73 -8.65
CA PRO A 283 -3.94 13.85 -9.21
C PRO A 283 -3.02 14.55 -8.19
N VAL A 284 -2.07 13.85 -7.59
CA VAL A 284 -1.08 14.45 -6.68
C VAL A 284 0.33 14.37 -7.25
N ARG A 285 1.17 15.36 -6.89
CA ARG A 285 2.52 15.51 -7.44
C ARG A 285 3.38 14.25 -7.32
N ILE A 286 3.35 13.60 -6.15
CA ILE A 286 4.11 12.36 -5.93
C ILE A 286 3.69 11.24 -6.89
N ASN A 287 2.45 11.26 -7.36
CA ASN A 287 1.95 10.27 -8.31
C ASN A 287 2.42 10.52 -9.74
N VAL A 288 2.99 11.68 -10.07
CA VAL A 288 3.73 11.86 -11.33
C VAL A 288 4.96 10.95 -11.33
N GLU A 289 5.74 10.97 -10.25
CA GLU A 289 6.91 10.08 -10.07
C GLU A 289 6.51 8.60 -10.09
N ASN A 290 5.50 8.24 -9.29
CA ASN A 290 4.95 6.88 -9.25
C ASN A 290 4.41 6.45 -10.62
N GLY A 291 3.78 7.38 -11.35
CA GLY A 291 3.25 7.17 -12.69
C GLY A 291 4.34 6.88 -13.72
N VAL A 292 5.45 7.65 -13.69
CA VAL A 292 6.59 7.40 -14.58
C VAL A 292 7.17 6.00 -14.35
N ALA A 293 7.34 5.56 -13.09
CA ALA A 293 7.81 4.22 -12.78
C ALA A 293 6.86 3.12 -13.30
N ALA A 294 5.55 3.31 -13.10
CA ALA A 294 4.54 2.36 -13.57
C ALA A 294 4.44 2.33 -15.12
N ILE A 295 4.54 3.49 -15.77
CA ILE A 295 4.58 3.61 -17.24
C ILE A 295 5.81 2.90 -17.79
N ALA A 296 6.99 3.09 -17.19
CA ALA A 296 8.21 2.41 -17.58
C ALA A 296 8.04 0.89 -17.55
N ALA A 297 7.49 0.36 -16.46
CA ALA A 297 7.22 -1.06 -16.34
C ALA A 297 6.20 -1.55 -17.38
N ALA A 298 5.07 -0.87 -17.53
CA ALA A 298 4.02 -1.24 -18.48
C ALA A 298 4.55 -1.24 -19.94
N TRP A 299 5.27 -0.19 -20.34
CA TRP A 299 5.82 -0.06 -21.68
C TRP A 299 6.89 -1.12 -21.97
N LEU A 300 7.80 -1.41 -21.03
CA LEU A 300 8.81 -2.47 -21.19
C LEU A 300 8.20 -3.87 -21.29
N HIS A 301 6.95 -4.03 -20.84
CA HIS A 301 6.17 -5.25 -21.01
C HIS A 301 5.19 -5.22 -22.19
N GLY A 302 5.28 -4.20 -23.06
CA GLY A 302 4.58 -4.17 -24.35
C GLY A 302 3.24 -3.43 -24.36
N VAL A 303 2.87 -2.72 -23.28
CA VAL A 303 1.67 -1.86 -23.27
C VAL A 303 1.88 -0.68 -24.20
N ARG A 304 0.91 -0.40 -25.08
CA ARG A 304 0.99 0.66 -26.06
C ARG A 304 0.76 2.05 -25.45
N PRO A 305 1.33 3.12 -26.04
CA PRO A 305 1.19 4.48 -25.53
C PRO A 305 -0.26 4.97 -25.38
N ASP A 306 -1.16 4.59 -26.27
CA ASP A 306 -2.59 4.92 -26.21
C ASP A 306 -3.29 4.21 -25.06
N GLU A 307 -2.97 2.94 -24.80
CA GLU A 307 -3.46 2.18 -23.65
C GLU A 307 -2.94 2.76 -22.33
N ILE A 308 -1.65 3.12 -22.26
CA ILE A 308 -1.05 3.77 -21.09
C ILE A 308 -1.80 5.06 -20.74
N ARG A 309 -2.03 5.95 -21.72
CA ARG A 309 -2.74 7.22 -21.51
C ARG A 309 -4.15 6.99 -21.00
N SER A 310 -4.88 6.09 -21.65
CA SER A 310 -6.27 5.79 -21.29
C SER A 310 -6.37 5.17 -19.89
N ALA A 311 -5.52 4.20 -19.58
CA ALA A 311 -5.53 3.52 -18.30
C ALA A 311 -5.09 4.43 -17.16
N MET A 312 -4.08 5.29 -17.34
CA MET A 312 -3.63 6.22 -16.31
C MET A 312 -4.73 7.18 -15.88
N ALA A 313 -5.55 7.66 -16.82
CA ALA A 313 -6.68 8.55 -16.54
C ALA A 313 -7.79 7.87 -15.70
N THR A 314 -7.91 6.55 -15.81
CA THR A 314 -8.92 5.76 -15.08
C THR A 314 -8.39 5.09 -13.83
N PHE A 315 -7.12 5.30 -13.46
CA PHE A 315 -6.55 4.73 -12.25
C PHE A 315 -7.32 5.19 -11.01
N PRO A 316 -8.00 4.29 -10.29
CA PRO A 316 -8.94 4.69 -9.24
C PRO A 316 -8.26 4.98 -7.89
N GLY A 317 -6.97 4.65 -7.75
CA GLY A 317 -6.25 4.69 -6.49
C GLY A 317 -6.56 3.51 -5.56
N ALA A 318 -5.76 3.37 -4.52
CA ALA A 318 -6.03 2.44 -3.43
C ALA A 318 -6.85 3.12 -2.33
N GLU A 319 -7.66 2.35 -1.62
CA GLU A 319 -8.40 2.85 -0.46
C GLU A 319 -7.46 3.49 0.55
N ARG A 320 -7.88 4.60 1.12
CA ARG A 320 -7.14 5.37 2.12
C ARG A 320 -5.74 5.85 1.67
N ARG A 321 -5.49 6.00 0.38
CA ARG A 321 -4.26 6.59 -0.19
C ARG A 321 -4.63 7.78 -1.06
N PHE A 322 -4.67 8.98 -0.47
CA PHE A 322 -5.21 10.17 -1.10
C PHE A 322 -6.55 9.90 -1.79
N ASP A 323 -7.45 9.27 -1.05
CA ASP A 323 -8.72 8.75 -1.55
C ASP A 323 -9.78 9.85 -1.60
N ILE A 324 -10.08 10.36 -2.80
CA ILE A 324 -11.14 11.35 -3.00
C ILE A 324 -12.49 10.66 -2.84
N ARG A 325 -13.14 10.87 -1.70
CA ARG A 325 -14.42 10.26 -1.30
C ARG A 325 -15.64 11.07 -1.77
N LEU A 326 -15.47 12.38 -1.92
CA LEU A 326 -16.48 13.30 -2.44
C LEU A 326 -15.79 14.44 -3.20
N ARG A 327 -16.29 14.77 -4.36
CA ARG A 327 -15.88 15.96 -5.12
C ARG A 327 -17.10 16.55 -5.82
N ASN A 328 -17.46 17.76 -5.45
CA ASN A 328 -18.47 18.58 -6.12
C ASN A 328 -18.03 20.06 -6.12
N ASP A 329 -18.84 20.95 -6.66
CA ASP A 329 -18.51 22.38 -6.78
C ASP A 329 -18.32 23.09 -5.43
N ARG A 330 -18.84 22.53 -4.34
CA ARG A 330 -18.82 23.14 -3.00
C ARG A 330 -17.73 22.60 -2.13
N VAL A 331 -17.60 21.26 -2.05
CA VAL A 331 -16.73 20.60 -1.10
C VAL A 331 -16.00 19.41 -1.72
N VAL A 332 -14.75 19.20 -1.27
CA VAL A 332 -13.96 18.00 -1.55
C VAL A 332 -13.70 17.30 -0.23
N LEU A 333 -13.88 15.97 -0.19
CA LEU A 333 -13.49 15.11 0.93
C LEU A 333 -12.42 14.13 0.48
N ILE A 334 -11.30 14.14 1.18
CA ILE A 334 -10.15 13.26 0.93
C ILE A 334 -9.87 12.46 2.20
N ASP A 335 -9.65 11.14 2.06
CA ASP A 335 -9.19 10.23 3.12
C ASP A 335 -7.77 9.76 2.82
N ASP A 336 -6.84 9.95 3.76
CA ASP A 336 -5.46 9.52 3.61
C ASP A 336 -4.95 8.81 4.86
N TYR A 337 -4.29 7.68 4.66
CA TYR A 337 -3.70 6.85 5.71
C TYR A 337 -2.50 7.49 6.41
N ALA A 338 -2.06 8.68 5.97
CA ALA A 338 -0.93 9.41 6.51
C ALA A 338 -1.02 9.51 8.05
N HIS A 339 0.01 9.03 8.74
CA HIS A 339 0.04 8.92 10.21
C HIS A 339 1.43 9.15 10.80
N HIS A 340 2.40 9.55 9.98
CA HIS A 340 3.72 10.02 10.36
C HIS A 340 3.88 11.49 9.96
N PRO A 341 4.65 12.34 10.68
CA PRO A 341 4.78 13.77 10.38
C PRO A 341 5.13 14.08 8.93
N GLU A 342 6.05 13.33 8.34
CA GLU A 342 6.48 13.53 6.95
C GLU A 342 5.35 13.18 5.96
N GLU A 343 4.61 12.10 6.20
CA GLU A 343 3.45 11.73 5.40
C GLU A 343 2.35 12.80 5.47
N LEU A 344 2.06 13.31 6.67
CA LEU A 344 1.12 14.42 6.87
C LEU A 344 1.54 15.66 6.07
N THR A 345 2.81 16.04 6.18
CA THR A 345 3.35 17.18 5.44
C THR A 345 3.14 17.00 3.93
N ARG A 346 3.50 15.85 3.39
CA ARG A 346 3.35 15.53 1.96
C ARG A 346 1.89 15.55 1.52
N SER A 347 0.99 14.96 2.31
CA SER A 347 -0.44 14.92 2.02
C SER A 347 -1.04 16.33 2.03
N ILE A 348 -0.79 17.12 3.08
CA ILE A 348 -1.31 18.50 3.21
C ILE A 348 -0.79 19.39 2.06
N LEU A 349 0.51 19.35 1.75
CA LEU A 349 1.08 20.15 0.66
C LEU A 349 0.51 19.74 -0.70
N SER A 350 0.25 18.44 -0.91
CA SER A 350 -0.39 17.95 -2.14
C SER A 350 -1.81 18.49 -2.30
N VAL A 351 -2.58 18.53 -1.20
CA VAL A 351 -3.94 19.13 -1.22
C VAL A 351 -3.88 20.62 -1.47
N LYS A 352 -2.94 21.35 -0.85
CA LYS A 352 -2.75 22.78 -1.07
C LYS A 352 -2.40 23.12 -2.52
N GLU A 353 -1.55 22.30 -3.14
CA GLU A 353 -1.19 22.47 -4.54
C GLU A 353 -2.39 22.19 -5.47
N LEU A 354 -3.08 21.08 -5.22
CA LEU A 354 -4.19 20.61 -6.05
C LEU A 354 -5.42 21.51 -5.99
N TYR A 355 -5.65 22.15 -4.84
CA TYR A 355 -6.80 23.01 -4.57
C TYR A 355 -6.35 24.40 -4.10
N ALA A 356 -5.43 25.02 -4.83
CA ALA A 356 -4.87 26.32 -4.50
C ALA A 356 -5.97 27.37 -4.28
N GLY A 357 -5.88 28.12 -3.18
CA GLY A 357 -6.85 29.16 -2.82
C GLY A 357 -8.12 28.67 -2.10
N ARG A 358 -8.33 27.36 -1.94
CA ARG A 358 -9.41 26.80 -1.12
C ARG A 358 -8.94 26.58 0.31
N ARG A 359 -9.85 26.77 1.29
CA ARG A 359 -9.56 26.52 2.72
C ARG A 359 -9.50 25.01 2.99
N ILE A 360 -8.42 24.55 3.63
CA ILE A 360 -8.21 23.16 3.94
C ILE A 360 -8.40 22.92 5.43
N THR A 361 -9.42 22.13 5.77
CA THR A 361 -9.68 21.65 7.12
C THR A 361 -9.13 20.23 7.25
N GLY A 362 -8.11 20.05 8.09
CA GLY A 362 -7.58 18.72 8.42
C GLY A 362 -8.28 18.11 9.63
N ILE A 363 -8.67 16.85 9.51
CA ILE A 363 -9.16 16.03 10.63
C ILE A 363 -8.10 14.96 10.87
N PHE A 364 -7.42 14.99 12.01
CA PHE A 364 -6.32 14.07 12.29
C PHE A 364 -6.59 13.22 13.52
N GLN A 365 -6.40 11.89 13.38
CA GLN A 365 -6.35 10.94 14.47
C GLN A 365 -4.91 10.48 14.70
N PRO A 366 -4.27 10.89 15.80
CA PRO A 366 -2.96 10.34 16.17
C PRO A 366 -3.05 8.83 16.41
N HIS A 367 -2.01 8.10 16.02
CA HIS A 367 -1.92 6.65 16.13
C HIS A 367 -0.77 6.25 17.04
N LEU A 368 -1.05 5.50 18.13
CA LEU A 368 -0.16 5.09 19.21
C LEU A 368 0.22 6.25 20.16
N TYR A 369 0.17 5.97 21.45
CA TYR A 369 0.59 6.92 22.49
C TYR A 369 2.10 7.19 22.43
N SER A 370 2.91 6.15 22.23
CA SER A 370 4.35 6.27 22.13
C SER A 370 4.77 7.19 20.97
N ARG A 371 4.19 7.00 19.79
CA ARG A 371 4.46 7.84 18.61
C ARG A 371 3.99 9.27 18.82
N THR A 372 2.82 9.47 19.43
CA THR A 372 2.28 10.81 19.73
C THR A 372 3.23 11.57 20.66
N ARG A 373 3.73 10.93 21.70
CA ARG A 373 4.72 11.51 22.62
C ARG A 373 6.02 11.87 21.91
N ASP A 374 6.56 10.93 21.14
CA ASP A 374 7.92 11.03 20.59
C ASP A 374 8.00 12.04 19.42
N PHE A 375 6.88 12.28 18.71
CA PHE A 375 6.80 13.14 17.53
C PHE A 375 5.83 14.32 17.68
N ALA A 376 5.46 14.73 18.90
CA ALA A 376 4.47 15.80 19.12
C ALA A 376 4.80 17.11 18.38
N ASP A 377 6.05 17.56 18.45
CA ASP A 377 6.51 18.79 17.80
C ASP A 377 6.51 18.68 16.27
N GLU A 378 6.91 17.52 15.75
CA GLU A 378 6.89 17.23 14.32
C GLU A 378 5.47 17.19 13.78
N PHE A 379 4.54 16.53 14.49
CA PHE A 379 3.12 16.55 14.17
C PHE A 379 2.57 17.98 14.17
N ALA A 380 2.87 18.77 15.20
CA ALA A 380 2.40 20.14 15.29
C ALA A 380 2.90 21.00 14.11
N ARG A 381 4.16 20.83 13.71
CA ARG A 381 4.73 21.54 12.53
C ARG A 381 4.00 21.16 11.24
N SER A 382 3.76 19.85 11.02
CA SER A 382 3.06 19.38 9.83
C SER A 382 1.61 19.89 9.78
N LEU A 383 0.89 19.79 10.90
CA LEU A 383 -0.51 20.20 11.02
C LEU A 383 -0.69 21.72 10.98
N SER A 384 0.34 22.49 11.33
CA SER A 384 0.36 23.96 11.19
C SER A 384 0.37 24.43 9.74
N LEU A 385 0.51 23.54 8.78
CA LEU A 385 0.35 23.84 7.35
C LEU A 385 -1.12 23.94 6.91
N LEU A 386 -2.06 23.48 7.72
CA LEU A 386 -3.50 23.55 7.46
C LEU A 386 -4.05 24.96 7.68
N ASP A 387 -5.29 25.20 7.22
CA ASP A 387 -6.02 26.45 7.51
C ASP A 387 -6.95 26.26 8.72
N GLU A 388 -7.42 25.04 8.97
CA GLU A 388 -8.19 24.64 10.14
C GLU A 388 -7.81 23.21 10.54
N LEU A 389 -7.78 22.93 11.85
CA LEU A 389 -7.45 21.62 12.40
C LEU A 389 -8.50 21.14 13.40
N ILE A 390 -8.95 19.90 13.21
CA ILE A 390 -9.75 19.15 14.16
C ILE A 390 -8.94 17.91 14.56
N LEU A 391 -8.47 17.84 15.81
CA LEU A 391 -7.81 16.66 16.36
C LEU A 391 -8.84 15.78 17.06
N VAL A 392 -8.80 14.48 16.80
CA VAL A 392 -9.60 13.50 17.57
C VAL A 392 -8.73 12.72 18.52
N ASP A 393 -9.37 11.94 19.41
CA ASP A 393 -8.67 11.10 20.39
C ASP A 393 -7.66 10.17 19.75
N ILE A 394 -6.54 9.91 20.47
CA ILE A 394 -5.49 8.98 20.02
C ILE A 394 -6.09 7.58 19.83
N TYR A 395 -5.78 6.93 18.72
CA TYR A 395 -6.05 5.52 18.49
C TYR A 395 -4.95 4.67 19.15
N PRO A 396 -5.26 3.90 20.20
CA PRO A 396 -4.24 3.19 20.98
C PRO A 396 -3.65 1.98 20.24
N ALA A 397 -4.38 1.39 19.29
CA ALA A 397 -4.06 0.11 18.65
C ALA A 397 -3.84 -0.99 19.70
N ARG A 398 -2.59 -1.29 20.04
CA ARG A 398 -2.19 -2.31 21.01
C ARG A 398 -1.51 -1.75 22.26
N GLU A 399 -1.40 -0.43 22.38
CA GLU A 399 -0.76 0.23 23.51
C GLU A 399 -1.76 0.57 24.62
N GLU A 400 -1.30 0.53 25.85
CA GLU A 400 -2.01 1.09 26.99
C GLU A 400 -1.80 2.62 27.02
N PRO A 401 -2.78 3.38 27.55
CA PRO A 401 -2.64 4.82 27.69
C PRO A 401 -1.41 5.22 28.50
N ILE A 402 -0.63 6.18 27.96
CA ILE A 402 0.53 6.74 28.66
C ILE A 402 0.07 8.00 29.40
N PRO A 403 0.26 8.11 30.74
CA PRO A 403 -0.15 9.29 31.49
C PRO A 403 0.42 10.59 30.91
N GLY A 404 -0.45 11.58 30.69
CA GLY A 404 -0.07 12.90 30.15
C GLY A 404 0.09 12.94 28.63
N VAL A 405 -0.10 11.83 27.90
CA VAL A 405 -0.06 11.80 26.44
C VAL A 405 -1.48 11.84 25.89
N THR A 406 -1.85 12.96 25.30
CA THR A 406 -3.18 13.21 24.72
C THR A 406 -3.06 13.98 23.39
N SER A 407 -4.15 14.11 22.66
CA SER A 407 -4.19 14.89 21.41
C SER A 407 -3.97 16.39 21.68
N GLU A 408 -4.38 16.91 22.83
CA GLU A 408 -4.14 18.29 23.25
C GLU A 408 -2.66 18.64 23.31
N MET A 409 -1.81 17.68 23.66
CA MET A 409 -0.35 17.85 23.66
C MET A 409 0.18 18.28 22.29
N ILE A 410 -0.35 17.74 21.19
CA ILE A 410 -0.02 18.19 19.84
C ILE A 410 -0.63 19.58 19.60
N LEU A 411 -1.91 19.79 19.99
CA LEU A 411 -2.64 21.01 19.70
C LEU A 411 -1.97 22.25 20.33
N GLU A 412 -1.37 22.13 21.50
CA GLU A 412 -0.66 23.22 22.18
C GLU A 412 0.46 23.81 21.34
N HIS A 413 1.16 22.98 20.55
CA HIS A 413 2.30 23.36 19.71
C HIS A 413 1.89 23.75 18.28
N VAL A 414 0.64 23.51 17.85
CA VAL A 414 0.12 23.92 16.53
C VAL A 414 -0.07 25.44 16.50
N THR A 415 0.37 26.10 15.43
CA THR A 415 0.46 27.58 15.35
C THR A 415 -0.73 28.25 14.66
N ILE A 416 -1.63 27.50 13.98
CA ILE A 416 -2.83 28.06 13.34
C ILE A 416 -3.87 28.49 14.38
N ALA A 417 -4.70 29.47 14.03
CA ALA A 417 -5.72 30.01 14.94
C ALA A 417 -6.94 29.10 15.07
N ASP A 418 -7.41 28.54 13.93
CA ASP A 418 -8.61 27.70 13.89
C ASP A 418 -8.22 26.23 14.17
N LYS A 419 -8.24 25.88 15.45
CA LYS A 419 -7.87 24.54 15.90
C LYS A 419 -8.69 24.12 17.11
N ARG A 420 -9.02 22.82 17.17
CA ARG A 420 -9.76 22.22 18.30
C ARG A 420 -9.46 20.74 18.47
N CYS A 421 -9.69 20.23 19.67
CA CYS A 421 -9.86 18.79 19.91
C CYS A 421 -11.35 18.45 20.01
N CYS A 422 -11.70 17.22 19.67
CA CYS A 422 -13.01 16.63 19.88
C CYS A 422 -12.92 15.12 19.99
N THR A 423 -13.96 14.50 20.52
CA THR A 423 -14.13 13.05 20.46
C THR A 423 -14.63 12.61 19.08
N LYS A 424 -14.44 11.35 18.73
CA LYS A 424 -15.03 10.76 17.51
C LYS A 424 -16.55 10.87 17.47
N ALA A 425 -17.21 10.84 18.63
CA ALA A 425 -18.67 10.96 18.72
C ALA A 425 -19.17 12.37 18.40
N GLU A 426 -18.41 13.41 18.71
CA GLU A 426 -18.77 14.81 18.46
C GLU A 426 -18.45 15.24 17.02
N LEU A 427 -17.54 14.55 16.34
CA LEU A 427 -17.05 14.94 15.02
C LEU A 427 -18.17 15.09 13.95
N PRO A 428 -19.16 14.18 13.82
CA PRO A 428 -20.26 14.34 12.87
C PRO A 428 -21.08 15.61 13.10
N ASP A 429 -21.34 16.00 14.34
CA ASP A 429 -22.11 17.22 14.67
C ASP A 429 -21.30 18.48 14.33
N ILE A 430 -19.98 18.46 14.56
CA ILE A 430 -19.08 19.56 14.16
C ILE A 430 -19.11 19.72 12.63
N ILE A 431 -19.03 18.63 11.90
CA ILE A 431 -19.10 18.66 10.44
C ILE A 431 -20.48 19.12 9.97
N ALA A 432 -21.56 18.70 10.65
CA ALA A 432 -22.92 19.14 10.33
C ALA A 432 -23.15 20.63 10.61
N ALA A 433 -22.43 21.25 11.53
CA ALA A 433 -22.56 22.69 11.84
C ALA A 433 -21.61 23.60 11.04
N GLY A 434 -20.47 23.08 10.56
CA GLY A 434 -19.40 23.85 9.89
C GLY A 434 -19.67 24.13 8.41
N THR A 435 -18.81 24.91 7.76
CA THR A 435 -18.74 25.12 6.29
C THR A 435 -17.31 24.83 5.86
N PHE A 436 -17.16 24.00 4.83
CA PHE A 436 -15.87 23.48 4.41
C PHE A 436 -15.70 23.56 2.89
N ASP A 437 -14.48 23.88 2.44
CA ASP A 437 -14.12 23.81 1.02
C ASP A 437 -13.42 22.48 0.70
N VAL A 438 -12.38 22.14 1.48
CA VAL A 438 -11.66 20.86 1.37
C VAL A 438 -11.51 20.28 2.76
N VAL A 439 -11.99 19.06 2.95
CA VAL A 439 -11.82 18.27 4.18
C VAL A 439 -10.84 17.15 3.91
N LEU A 440 -9.76 17.11 4.67
CA LEU A 440 -8.71 16.09 4.60
C LEU A 440 -8.71 15.28 5.89
N ILE A 441 -9.16 14.02 5.81
CA ILE A 441 -9.11 13.07 6.94
C ILE A 441 -7.76 12.35 6.90
N LEU A 442 -7.07 12.32 8.04
CA LEU A 442 -5.71 11.81 8.20
C LEU A 442 -5.64 10.83 9.37
N GLY A 443 -4.97 9.69 9.18
CA GLY A 443 -4.70 8.74 10.25
C GLY A 443 -4.84 7.28 9.87
N ALA A 444 -4.09 6.41 10.55
CA ALA A 444 -4.08 4.95 10.36
C ALA A 444 -5.05 4.20 11.27
N GLY A 445 -5.69 4.91 12.20
CA GLY A 445 -6.62 4.34 13.18
C GLY A 445 -8.04 4.15 12.63
N ASP A 446 -8.99 4.02 13.56
CA ASP A 446 -10.41 3.77 13.28
C ASP A 446 -11.20 5.02 12.86
N ILE A 447 -10.51 6.11 12.56
CA ILE A 447 -11.09 7.32 11.95
C ILE A 447 -11.74 7.01 10.59
N ASP A 448 -11.30 5.97 9.90
CA ASP A 448 -11.86 5.51 8.65
C ASP A 448 -13.38 5.19 8.74
N ARG A 449 -13.83 4.74 9.90
CA ARG A 449 -15.25 4.46 10.15
C ARG A 449 -16.13 5.71 10.09
N LEU A 450 -15.54 6.89 10.23
CA LEU A 450 -16.25 8.18 10.15
C LEU A 450 -16.23 8.79 8.74
N VAL A 451 -15.41 8.28 7.83
CA VAL A 451 -15.31 8.80 6.46
C VAL A 451 -16.65 8.77 5.74
N GLU A 452 -17.36 7.63 5.79
CA GLU A 452 -18.66 7.51 5.12
C GLU A 452 -19.77 8.35 5.77
N PRO A 453 -19.95 8.37 7.10
CA PRO A 453 -20.85 9.32 7.76
C PRO A 453 -20.56 10.79 7.40
N ILE A 454 -19.29 11.21 7.42
CA ILE A 454 -18.90 12.58 7.04
C ILE A 454 -19.22 12.85 5.56
N ARG A 455 -18.94 11.90 4.67
CA ARG A 455 -19.27 12.01 3.24
C ARG A 455 -20.77 12.26 3.04
N GLN A 456 -21.61 11.53 3.75
CA GLN A 456 -23.08 11.68 3.66
C GLN A 456 -23.54 13.06 4.14
N ILE A 457 -22.98 13.56 5.24
CA ILE A 457 -23.29 14.91 5.75
C ILE A 457 -22.89 15.98 4.72
N LEU A 458 -21.67 15.88 4.18
CA LEU A 458 -21.15 16.86 3.20
C LEU A 458 -21.87 16.77 1.85
N ALA A 459 -22.32 15.60 1.42
CA ALA A 459 -23.04 15.42 0.14
C ALA A 459 -24.47 15.99 0.14
N GLN A 460 -25.07 16.19 1.31
CA GLN A 460 -26.44 16.76 1.46
C GLN A 460 -26.46 18.29 1.40
N ARG A 461 -25.34 18.93 1.30
CA ARG A 461 -25.14 20.38 1.26
C ARG A 461 -24.83 20.86 -0.15
#